data_281b51b91048835027d841a056d6171b
#
_entry.id   281b51b91048835027d841a056d6171b
#
_cell.length_a   1.000
_cell.length_b   1.000
_cell.length_c   1.000
_cell.angle_alpha   90.00
_cell.angle_beta   90.00
_cell.angle_gamma   90.00
#
_symmetry.space_group_name_H-M   'P 1'
#
loop_
_entity.id
_entity.type
_entity.pdbx_description
1 polymer ?
#
loop_
_entity_poly.entity_id
_entity_poly.type
_entity_poly.pdbx_seq_one_letter_code
_entity_poly.pdbx_strand_id
1 'polypeptide(L)'
;FRRRLIKQVATRKRALPRETLRRIGGADLSALHPKYALARDLFMFSFYTRGMSFVDMIYLRKSDVRDGVLTYRRKKTGQMLSLRVEAPLQKIIDRYDSDSPYVLPVLTADDSYRAYRQQQRELNKFIRKIGELLGISEPLTFYVARHSWATLARDCGTPLTVISAGMGHTSERTTRVY
;
A
#
# COMPACT_ATOMS: atom_id res chain seq x y z
N PHE A 1 -19.93 22.81 -28.85
CA PHE A 1 -19.33 21.88 -27.85
C PHE A 1 -19.03 22.62 -26.54
N ARG A 2 -19.89 22.52 -25.50
CA ARG A 2 -19.63 23.06 -24.17
C ARG A 2 -18.58 22.17 -23.51
N ARG A 3 -17.35 22.65 -23.37
CA ARG A 3 -16.36 22.07 -22.44
C ARG A 3 -16.92 22.16 -21.01
N ARG A 4 -17.38 21.05 -20.43
CA ARG A 4 -17.63 20.97 -19.00
C ARG A 4 -16.29 21.18 -18.30
N LEU A 5 -16.12 22.34 -17.68
CA LEU A 5 -15.06 22.58 -16.70
C LEU A 5 -15.31 21.62 -15.53
N ILE A 6 -14.60 20.51 -15.50
CA ILE A 6 -14.57 19.63 -14.33
C ILE A 6 -13.86 20.43 -13.25
N LYS A 7 -14.62 21.00 -12.31
CA LYS A 7 -14.06 21.59 -11.09
C LYS A 7 -13.17 20.54 -10.43
N GLN A 8 -11.88 20.81 -10.29
CA GLN A 8 -11.01 20.01 -9.44
C GLN A 8 -11.53 20.16 -8.00
N VAL A 9 -12.26 19.15 -7.54
CA VAL A 9 -12.61 19.04 -6.13
C VAL A 9 -11.30 18.78 -5.37
N ALA A 10 -10.96 19.68 -4.47
CA ALA A 10 -9.79 19.51 -3.61
C ALA A 10 -9.87 18.15 -2.92
N THR A 11 -8.93 17.27 -3.20
CA THR A 11 -8.90 15.94 -2.60
C THR A 11 -8.64 16.11 -1.11
N ARG A 12 -9.53 15.58 -0.26
CA ARG A 12 -9.35 15.58 1.20
C ARG A 12 -7.98 14.98 1.52
N LYS A 13 -7.17 15.68 2.31
CA LYS A 13 -5.89 15.15 2.80
C LYS A 13 -6.17 13.90 3.64
N ARG A 14 -5.64 12.76 3.22
CA ARG A 14 -5.86 11.45 3.85
C ARG A 14 -4.57 10.85 4.43
N ALA A 15 -3.49 11.62 4.41
CA ALA A 15 -2.22 11.16 4.91
C ALA A 15 -2.24 11.10 6.45
N LEU A 16 -1.67 10.04 6.99
CA LEU A 16 -1.51 9.84 8.42
C LEU A 16 -0.17 10.40 8.90
N PRO A 17 -0.12 10.98 10.10
CA PRO A 17 1.12 11.34 10.77
C PRO A 17 2.02 10.11 11.00
N ARG A 18 3.33 10.32 11.08
CA ARG A 18 4.33 9.27 11.35
C ARG A 18 4.00 8.48 12.62
N GLU A 19 3.57 9.15 13.67
CA GLU A 19 3.20 8.51 14.93
C GLU A 19 2.00 7.58 14.79
N THR A 20 0.99 7.98 14.03
CA THR A 20 -0.17 7.12 13.75
C THR A 20 0.24 5.86 12.96
N LEU A 21 1.15 6.00 12.00
CA LEU A 21 1.70 4.85 11.27
C LEU A 21 2.47 3.90 12.19
N ARG A 22 3.24 4.42 13.15
CA ARG A 22 3.92 3.60 14.16
C ARG A 22 2.92 2.84 15.03
N ARG A 23 1.85 3.50 15.48
CA ARG A 23 0.77 2.87 16.27
C ARG A 23 0.10 1.75 15.47
N ILE A 24 -0.18 1.96 14.18
CA ILE A 24 -0.74 0.91 13.32
C ILE A 24 0.23 -0.26 13.20
N GLY A 25 1.50 -0.01 12.87
CA GLY A 25 2.51 -1.06 12.68
C GLY A 25 2.82 -1.85 13.96
N GLY A 26 2.75 -1.18 15.13
CA GLY A 26 3.02 -1.78 16.44
C GLY A 26 1.78 -2.31 17.16
N ALA A 27 0.58 -2.25 16.56
CA ALA A 27 -0.65 -2.71 17.21
C ALA A 27 -0.59 -4.21 17.53
N ASP A 28 -0.86 -4.56 18.78
CA ASP A 28 -1.08 -5.94 19.18
C ASP A 28 -2.48 -6.39 18.77
N LEU A 29 -2.53 -7.32 17.85
CA LEU A 29 -3.76 -7.88 17.28
C LEU A 29 -3.83 -9.40 17.52
N SER A 30 -3.00 -9.94 18.40
CA SER A 30 -2.86 -11.38 18.66
C SER A 30 -4.14 -12.02 19.17
N ALA A 31 -4.93 -11.30 19.95
CA ALA A 31 -6.23 -11.75 20.46
C ALA A 31 -7.37 -11.69 19.44
N LEU A 32 -7.11 -11.17 18.23
CA LEU A 32 -8.11 -10.99 17.19
C LEU A 32 -7.96 -12.02 16.07
N HIS A 33 -8.95 -12.10 15.20
CA HIS A 33 -8.90 -12.98 14.03
C HIS A 33 -7.64 -12.70 13.16
N PRO A 34 -6.91 -13.70 12.65
CA PRO A 34 -5.63 -13.53 11.93
C PRO A 34 -5.66 -12.54 10.76
N LYS A 35 -6.83 -12.33 10.14
CA LYS A 35 -7.00 -11.33 9.07
C LYS A 35 -6.77 -9.88 9.52
N TYR A 36 -6.85 -9.58 10.82
CA TYR A 36 -6.47 -8.26 11.34
C TYR A 36 -4.95 -8.04 11.20
N ALA A 37 -4.15 -9.00 11.62
CA ALA A 37 -2.70 -8.93 11.47
C ALA A 37 -2.31 -8.85 9.98
N LEU A 38 -2.92 -9.66 9.13
CA LEU A 38 -2.68 -9.62 7.68
C LEU A 38 -3.06 -8.25 7.09
N ALA A 39 -4.21 -7.68 7.44
CA ALA A 39 -4.62 -6.37 6.93
C ALA A 39 -3.69 -5.25 7.37
N ARG A 40 -3.23 -5.26 8.66
CA ARG A 40 -2.20 -4.36 9.16
C ARG A 40 -0.91 -4.47 8.36
N ASP A 41 -0.43 -5.69 8.18
CA ASP A 41 0.85 -5.95 7.52
C ASP A 41 0.81 -5.57 6.04
N LEU A 42 -0.30 -5.82 5.34
CA LEU A 42 -0.52 -5.33 3.97
C LEU A 42 -0.54 -3.81 3.89
N PHE A 43 -1.14 -3.14 4.86
CA PHE A 43 -1.15 -1.68 4.93
C PHE A 43 0.28 -1.14 5.10
N MET A 44 1.04 -1.71 6.02
CA MET A 44 2.44 -1.34 6.26
C MET A 44 3.34 -1.73 5.09
N PHE A 45 3.10 -2.87 4.45
CA PHE A 45 3.78 -3.28 3.22
C PHE A 45 3.60 -2.24 2.11
N SER A 46 2.35 -1.80 1.87
CA SER A 46 2.08 -0.72 0.92
C SER A 46 2.85 0.55 1.26
N PHE A 47 2.88 0.93 2.53
CA PHE A 47 3.62 2.11 2.98
C PHE A 47 5.13 1.96 2.72
N TYR A 48 5.75 0.84 3.14
CA TYR A 48 7.19 0.59 2.96
C TYR A 48 7.61 0.43 1.49
N THR A 49 6.70 0.02 0.64
CA THR A 49 6.93 -0.10 -0.81
C THR A 49 6.52 1.15 -1.60
N ARG A 50 6.65 2.34 -1.01
CA ARG A 50 6.36 3.63 -1.65
C ARG A 50 4.92 3.77 -2.12
N GLY A 51 3.99 3.17 -1.39
CA GLY A 51 2.57 3.19 -1.71
C GLY A 51 2.19 2.24 -2.85
N MET A 52 2.78 1.05 -2.89
CA MET A 52 2.38 0.00 -3.84
C MET A 52 0.87 -0.21 -3.77
N SER A 53 0.21 -0.33 -4.91
CA SER A 53 -1.23 -0.52 -4.96
C SER A 53 -1.62 -1.93 -4.50
N PHE A 54 -2.84 -2.10 -3.97
CA PHE A 54 -3.29 -3.41 -3.49
C PHE A 54 -3.19 -4.49 -4.58
N VAL A 55 -3.54 -4.15 -5.82
CA VAL A 55 -3.44 -5.10 -6.94
C VAL A 55 -2.00 -5.49 -7.25
N ASP A 56 -1.04 -4.57 -7.13
CA ASP A 56 0.37 -4.91 -7.36
C ASP A 56 0.91 -5.79 -6.23
N MET A 57 0.53 -5.52 -4.97
CA MET A 57 0.96 -6.29 -3.80
C MET A 57 0.55 -7.76 -3.86
N ILE A 58 -0.73 -8.03 -4.14
CA ILE A 58 -1.26 -9.40 -4.03
C ILE A 58 -0.82 -10.33 -5.17
N TYR A 59 -0.40 -9.76 -6.30
CA TYR A 59 0.17 -10.52 -7.40
C TYR A 59 1.71 -10.52 -7.41
N LEU A 60 2.34 -9.94 -6.38
CA LEU A 60 3.79 -9.92 -6.24
C LEU A 60 4.31 -11.33 -5.99
N ARG A 61 5.25 -11.77 -6.81
CA ARG A 61 5.83 -13.11 -6.72
C ARG A 61 7.12 -13.10 -5.92
N LYS A 62 7.46 -14.22 -5.29
CA LYS A 62 8.75 -14.39 -4.62
C LYS A 62 9.93 -14.17 -5.56
N SER A 63 9.78 -14.53 -6.85
CA SER A 63 10.78 -14.25 -7.88
C SER A 63 11.04 -12.76 -8.15
N ASP A 64 10.12 -11.88 -7.73
CA ASP A 64 10.26 -10.43 -7.85
C ASP A 64 11.16 -9.82 -6.75
N VAL A 65 11.54 -10.63 -5.74
CA VAL A 65 12.44 -10.26 -4.65
C VAL A 65 13.74 -11.04 -4.82
N ARG A 66 14.84 -10.35 -5.16
CA ARG A 66 16.16 -10.93 -5.36
C ARG A 66 17.24 -10.01 -4.79
N ASP A 67 18.21 -10.59 -4.10
CA ASP A 67 19.39 -9.86 -3.58
C ASP A 67 19.02 -8.59 -2.79
N GLY A 68 17.95 -8.66 -1.99
CA GLY A 68 17.47 -7.53 -1.20
C GLY A 68 16.82 -6.41 -2.01
N VAL A 69 16.47 -6.67 -3.28
CA VAL A 69 15.76 -5.75 -4.16
C VAL A 69 14.43 -6.35 -4.60
N LEU A 70 13.36 -5.57 -4.44
CA LEU A 70 12.04 -5.88 -4.97
C LEU A 70 11.86 -5.14 -6.28
N THR A 71 11.59 -5.87 -7.36
CA THR A 71 11.36 -5.30 -8.71
C THR A 71 10.03 -5.83 -9.26
N TYR A 72 9.13 -4.94 -9.65
CA TYR A 72 7.82 -5.33 -10.17
C TYR A 72 7.34 -4.41 -11.29
N ARG A 73 6.49 -4.93 -12.14
CA ARG A 73 5.80 -4.16 -13.17
C ARG A 73 4.45 -3.69 -12.65
N ARG A 74 4.26 -2.37 -12.56
CA ARG A 74 3.02 -1.77 -12.10
C ARG A 74 1.86 -2.09 -13.06
N LYS A 75 0.80 -2.74 -12.58
CA LYS A 75 -0.33 -3.18 -13.42
C LYS A 75 -1.05 -2.04 -14.12
N LYS A 76 -1.18 -0.88 -13.47
CA LYS A 76 -1.91 0.28 -14.03
C LYS A 76 -1.17 0.99 -15.15
N THR A 77 0.16 1.08 -15.10
CA THR A 77 0.96 1.93 -16.01
C THR A 77 1.99 1.14 -16.81
N GLY A 78 2.20 -0.14 -16.51
CA GLY A 78 3.23 -0.97 -17.12
C GLY A 78 4.67 -0.60 -16.74
N GLN A 79 4.87 0.42 -15.89
CA GLN A 79 6.19 0.88 -15.50
C GLN A 79 6.88 -0.12 -14.58
N MET A 80 8.17 -0.38 -14.83
CA MET A 80 9.01 -1.15 -13.92
C MET A 80 9.44 -0.28 -12.75
N LEU A 81 9.29 -0.79 -11.56
CA LEU A 81 9.69 -0.15 -10.31
C LEU A 81 10.58 -1.08 -9.53
N SER A 82 11.66 -0.53 -8.98
CA SER A 82 12.59 -1.25 -8.10
C SER A 82 12.79 -0.48 -6.81
N LEU A 83 12.88 -1.21 -5.70
CA LEU A 83 13.17 -0.64 -4.40
C LEU A 83 13.94 -1.65 -3.54
N ARG A 84 14.75 -1.12 -2.60
CA ARG A 84 15.43 -1.93 -1.60
C ARG A 84 14.42 -2.53 -0.63
N VAL A 85 14.64 -3.77 -0.25
CA VAL A 85 13.91 -4.43 0.83
C VAL A 85 14.59 -4.07 2.14
N GLU A 86 14.05 -3.06 2.82
CA GLU A 86 14.54 -2.63 4.13
C GLU A 86 14.02 -3.56 5.23
N ALA A 87 14.68 -3.57 6.40
CA ALA A 87 14.38 -4.49 7.50
C ALA A 87 12.89 -4.56 7.92
N PRO A 88 12.11 -3.45 7.98
CA PRO A 88 10.69 -3.54 8.30
C PRO A 88 9.86 -4.27 7.22
N LEU A 89 10.24 -4.12 5.96
CA LEU A 89 9.60 -4.81 4.84
C LEU A 89 9.99 -6.30 4.83
N GLN A 90 11.26 -6.61 5.05
CA GLN A 90 11.75 -7.99 5.16
C GLN A 90 11.02 -8.78 6.26
N LYS A 91 10.81 -8.17 7.44
CA LYS A 91 10.05 -8.80 8.54
C LYS A 91 8.62 -9.18 8.13
N ILE A 92 7.99 -8.43 7.25
CA ILE A 92 6.65 -8.78 6.75
C ILE A 92 6.77 -9.93 5.76
N ILE A 93 7.74 -9.90 4.85
CA ILE A 93 7.98 -10.97 3.88
C ILE A 93 8.23 -12.30 4.60
N ASP A 94 9.14 -12.31 5.57
CA ASP A 94 9.52 -13.52 6.34
C ASP A 94 8.34 -14.10 7.12
N ARG A 95 7.46 -13.23 7.65
CA ARG A 95 6.26 -13.66 8.40
C ARG A 95 5.30 -14.48 7.57
N TYR A 96 5.22 -14.21 6.29
CA TYR A 96 4.28 -14.85 5.36
C TYR A 96 4.96 -15.81 4.39
N ASP A 97 6.19 -16.22 4.68
CA ASP A 97 6.86 -17.23 3.86
C ASP A 97 6.11 -18.57 3.91
N SER A 98 5.86 -19.15 2.76
CA SER A 98 5.06 -20.36 2.56
C SER A 98 5.39 -20.99 1.20
N ASP A 99 4.81 -22.12 0.86
CA ASP A 99 4.99 -22.76 -0.45
C ASP A 99 4.28 -22.01 -1.60
N SER A 100 3.53 -20.95 -1.29
CA SER A 100 2.90 -20.10 -2.31
C SER A 100 3.94 -19.41 -3.18
N PRO A 101 3.72 -19.26 -4.50
CA PRO A 101 4.59 -18.46 -5.36
C PRO A 101 4.51 -16.96 -5.08
N TYR A 102 3.51 -16.52 -4.33
CA TYR A 102 3.30 -15.11 -3.97
C TYR A 102 4.02 -14.74 -2.67
N VAL A 103 4.45 -13.48 -2.58
CA VAL A 103 5.09 -12.91 -1.37
C VAL A 103 4.11 -12.83 -0.21
N LEU A 104 2.83 -12.56 -0.51
CA LEU A 104 1.79 -12.32 0.50
C LEU A 104 0.64 -13.32 0.34
N PRO A 105 0.10 -13.90 1.41
CA PRO A 105 -0.86 -15.00 1.37
C PRO A 105 -2.31 -14.48 1.18
N VAL A 106 -2.53 -13.68 0.14
CA VAL A 106 -3.85 -13.08 -0.14
C VAL A 106 -4.60 -13.88 -1.20
N LEU A 107 -3.90 -14.30 -2.25
CA LEU A 107 -4.44 -15.17 -3.29
C LEU A 107 -4.11 -16.62 -2.96
N THR A 108 -5.10 -17.46 -3.17
CA THR A 108 -4.98 -18.93 -3.11
C THR A 108 -4.88 -19.49 -4.54
N ALA A 109 -5.43 -20.67 -4.80
CA ALA A 109 -5.49 -21.24 -6.14
C ALA A 109 -6.30 -20.42 -7.15
N ASP A 110 -7.29 -19.63 -6.67
CA ASP A 110 -8.06 -18.69 -7.50
C ASP A 110 -7.40 -17.32 -7.48
N ASP A 111 -6.74 -16.95 -8.58
CA ASP A 111 -6.13 -15.64 -8.81
C ASP A 111 -6.97 -14.75 -9.76
N SER A 112 -8.24 -15.08 -9.94
CA SER A 112 -9.18 -14.34 -10.78
C SER A 112 -9.39 -12.91 -10.30
N TYR A 113 -9.84 -12.03 -11.23
CA TYR A 113 -10.24 -10.68 -10.89
C TYR A 113 -11.36 -10.63 -9.84
N ARG A 114 -12.25 -11.63 -9.83
CA ARG A 114 -13.32 -11.75 -8.81
C ARG A 114 -12.73 -12.01 -7.43
N ALA A 115 -11.80 -12.97 -7.31
CA ALA A 115 -11.11 -13.27 -6.06
C ALA A 115 -10.35 -12.03 -5.55
N TYR A 116 -9.58 -11.36 -6.42
CA TYR A 116 -8.93 -10.10 -6.10
C TYR A 116 -9.90 -9.07 -5.50
N ARG A 117 -11.03 -8.82 -6.16
CA ARG A 117 -12.03 -7.83 -5.71
C ARG A 117 -12.67 -8.21 -4.38
N GLN A 118 -12.87 -9.48 -4.14
CA GLN A 118 -13.39 -10.00 -2.88
C GLN A 118 -12.39 -9.76 -1.74
N GLN A 119 -11.14 -10.16 -1.92
CA GLN A 119 -10.06 -9.97 -0.94
C GLN A 119 -9.83 -8.48 -0.64
N GLN A 120 -9.82 -7.63 -1.66
CA GLN A 120 -9.69 -6.19 -1.48
C GLN A 120 -10.80 -5.61 -0.58
N ARG A 121 -12.06 -6.00 -0.82
CA ARG A 121 -13.19 -5.53 -0.02
C ARG A 121 -13.11 -6.03 1.42
N GLU A 122 -12.78 -7.29 1.58
CA GLU A 122 -12.68 -7.92 2.89
C GLU A 122 -11.56 -7.31 3.72
N LEU A 123 -10.34 -7.25 3.20
CA LEU A 123 -9.20 -6.71 3.91
C LEU A 123 -9.32 -5.20 4.19
N ASN A 124 -10.01 -4.44 3.33
CA ASN A 124 -10.36 -3.05 3.64
C ASN A 124 -11.32 -2.92 4.83
N LYS A 125 -12.20 -3.91 5.08
CA LYS A 125 -13.03 -3.90 6.30
C LYS A 125 -12.17 -4.10 7.55
N PHE A 126 -11.21 -5.02 7.50
CA PHE A 126 -10.31 -5.28 8.64
C PHE A 126 -9.42 -4.07 8.94
N ILE A 127 -8.80 -3.46 7.92
CA ILE A 127 -7.94 -2.28 8.18
C ILE A 127 -8.76 -1.09 8.70
N ARG A 128 -10.00 -0.90 8.26
CA ARG A 128 -10.89 0.11 8.81
C ARG A 128 -11.18 -0.14 10.29
N LYS A 129 -11.51 -1.37 10.67
CA LYS A 129 -11.72 -1.75 12.08
C LYS A 129 -10.48 -1.54 12.95
N ILE A 130 -9.28 -1.78 12.42
CA ILE A 130 -8.03 -1.43 13.13
C ILE A 130 -7.98 0.08 13.39
N GLY A 131 -8.36 0.91 12.42
CA GLY A 131 -8.44 2.35 12.62
C GLY A 131 -9.40 2.73 13.75
N GLU A 132 -10.57 2.12 13.79
CA GLU A 132 -11.57 2.32 14.84
C GLU A 132 -11.04 1.90 16.22
N LEU A 133 -10.42 0.72 16.33
CA LEU A 133 -9.82 0.21 17.57
C LEU A 133 -8.68 1.12 18.08
N LEU A 134 -7.92 1.73 17.19
CA LEU A 134 -6.85 2.66 17.54
C LEU A 134 -7.30 4.11 17.72
N GLY A 135 -8.61 4.40 17.61
CA GLY A 135 -9.16 5.76 17.72
C GLY A 135 -8.67 6.70 16.62
N ILE A 136 -8.41 6.18 15.42
CA ILE A 136 -7.99 6.98 14.27
C ILE A 136 -9.24 7.53 13.58
N SER A 137 -9.36 8.86 13.51
CA SER A 137 -10.53 9.53 12.94
C SER A 137 -10.68 9.34 11.42
N GLU A 138 -9.56 9.18 10.70
CA GLU A 138 -9.58 8.97 9.27
C GLU A 138 -9.86 7.50 8.93
N PRO A 139 -10.87 7.20 8.08
CA PRO A 139 -11.14 5.82 7.68
C PRO A 139 -9.95 5.20 6.94
N LEU A 140 -9.35 4.16 7.53
CA LEU A 140 -8.20 3.50 6.92
C LEU A 140 -8.62 2.69 5.68
N THR A 141 -7.81 2.83 4.63
CA THR A 141 -7.85 2.01 3.42
C THR A 141 -6.42 1.82 2.91
N PHE A 142 -6.16 0.84 2.07
CA PHE A 142 -4.82 0.69 1.46
C PHE A 142 -4.38 1.92 0.68
N TYR A 143 -5.31 2.74 0.18
CA TYR A 143 -4.99 3.99 -0.49
C TYR A 143 -4.44 5.05 0.47
N VAL A 144 -4.84 5.02 1.75
CA VAL A 144 -4.31 5.90 2.80
C VAL A 144 -2.81 5.65 3.04
N ALA A 145 -2.35 4.39 2.99
CA ALA A 145 -0.92 4.07 3.08
C ALA A 145 -0.11 4.78 1.98
N ARG A 146 -0.62 4.77 0.75
CA ARG A 146 0.00 5.46 -0.39
C ARG A 146 0.03 6.98 -0.20
N HIS A 147 -1.06 7.57 0.27
CA HIS A 147 -1.11 9.00 0.59
C HIS A 147 -0.11 9.36 1.68
N SER A 148 -0.05 8.56 2.73
CA SER A 148 0.85 8.80 3.86
C SER A 148 2.31 8.76 3.43
N TRP A 149 2.71 7.77 2.62
CA TRP A 149 4.08 7.72 2.12
C TRP A 149 4.43 8.96 1.30
N ALA A 150 3.59 9.33 0.32
CA ALA A 150 3.87 10.47 -0.55
C ALA A 150 3.94 11.80 0.21
N THR A 151 3.02 12.01 1.15
CA THR A 151 3.00 13.21 1.98
C THR A 151 4.22 13.27 2.89
N LEU A 152 4.57 12.18 3.57
CA LEU A 152 5.76 12.15 4.43
C LEU A 152 7.05 12.31 3.65
N ALA A 153 7.16 11.72 2.45
CA ALA A 153 8.32 11.93 1.60
C ALA A 153 8.48 13.40 1.20
N ARG A 154 7.37 14.06 0.83
CA ARG A 154 7.36 15.50 0.55
C ARG A 154 7.74 16.33 1.77
N ASP A 155 7.18 16.03 2.93
CA ASP A 155 7.43 16.76 4.17
C ASP A 155 8.88 16.56 4.67
N CYS A 156 9.55 15.48 4.22
CA CYS A 156 11.00 15.26 4.38
C CYS A 156 11.85 15.94 3.30
N GLY A 157 11.26 16.78 2.43
CA GLY A 157 12.00 17.53 1.40
C GLY A 157 12.31 16.72 0.13
N THR A 158 11.72 15.53 -0.05
CA THR A 158 11.96 14.76 -1.28
C THR A 158 11.35 15.47 -2.49
N PRO A 159 12.09 15.71 -3.57
CA PRO A 159 11.58 16.34 -4.78
C PRO A 159 10.36 15.62 -5.35
N LEU A 160 9.39 16.38 -5.87
CA LEU A 160 8.15 15.83 -6.43
C LEU A 160 8.41 14.84 -7.58
N THR A 161 9.44 15.10 -8.39
CA THR A 161 9.90 14.21 -9.45
C THR A 161 10.28 12.83 -8.93
N VAL A 162 11.03 12.78 -7.81
CA VAL A 162 11.47 11.53 -7.16
C VAL A 162 10.28 10.79 -6.55
N ILE A 163 9.35 11.52 -5.89
CA ILE A 163 8.11 10.94 -5.36
C ILE A 163 7.28 10.35 -6.50
N SER A 164 7.11 11.11 -7.59
CA SER A 164 6.35 10.69 -8.78
C SER A 164 6.92 9.41 -9.39
N ALA A 165 8.23 9.38 -9.62
CA ALA A 165 8.95 8.21 -10.12
C ALA A 165 8.81 7.01 -9.17
N GLY A 166 9.04 7.21 -7.87
CA GLY A 166 8.93 6.16 -6.84
C GLY A 166 7.52 5.56 -6.72
N MET A 167 6.49 6.33 -7.03
CA MET A 167 5.09 5.88 -7.07
C MET A 167 4.68 5.30 -8.42
N GLY A 168 5.52 5.35 -9.44
CA GLY A 168 5.21 4.91 -10.79
C GLY A 168 4.11 5.74 -11.45
N HIS A 169 4.13 7.05 -11.25
CA HIS A 169 3.24 7.96 -11.98
C HIS A 169 3.87 8.35 -13.32
N THR A 170 3.06 8.40 -14.35
CA THR A 170 3.48 8.84 -15.70
C THR A 170 3.58 10.36 -15.81
N SER A 171 3.10 11.11 -14.81
CA SER A 171 3.08 12.56 -14.78
C SER A 171 3.10 13.08 -13.35
N GLU A 172 3.90 14.12 -13.09
CA GLU A 172 3.94 14.81 -11.79
C GLU A 172 2.60 15.43 -11.40
N ARG A 173 1.79 15.82 -12.37
CA ARG A 173 0.44 16.34 -12.12
C ARG A 173 -0.39 15.37 -11.27
N THR A 174 -0.21 14.05 -11.47
CA THR A 174 -0.86 13.01 -10.66
C THR A 174 -0.33 12.99 -9.23
N THR A 175 0.90 13.44 -9.00
CA THR A 175 1.55 13.44 -7.68
C THR A 175 1.21 14.70 -6.88
N ARG A 176 0.84 15.80 -7.52
CA ARG A 176 0.51 17.08 -6.85
C ARG A 176 -0.71 17.02 -5.92
N VAL A 177 -1.48 15.95 -5.96
CA VAL A 177 -2.64 15.75 -5.07
C VAL A 177 -2.26 15.32 -3.65
N TYR A 178 -0.99 14.94 -3.45
CA TYR A 178 -0.42 14.58 -2.16
C TYR A 178 0.32 15.77 -1.53
#